data_e2de158e57e3602f08d614f2581fdc0e
#
_entry.id   e2de158e57e3602f08d614f2581fdc0e
#
_cell.length_a   1.000
_cell.length_b   1.000
_cell.length_c   1.000
_cell.angle_alpha   90.00
_cell.angle_beta   90.00
_cell.angle_gamma   90.00
#
_symmetry.space_group_name_H-M   'P 1'
#
loop_
_entity.id
_entity.type
_entity.pdbx_description
1 polymer ?
#
loop_
_entity_poly.entity_id
_entity_poly.type
_entity_poly.pdbx_seq_one_letter_code
_entity_poly.pdbx_strand_id
1 'polypeptide(L)'
;MPKFGYTTDLVTIMNKTVSNYRHSRLALLVLFCSIYPVLISTAASAAESAHKVLPSNTNNCLKEIGSQLRIEGTTFVMGDDYTYREEGPAHEVTLTSFWMDAHEVTNGQFAEFVADTGYVTVAERQPNPEDWPGVPVESLEPGSTLFTSPRDSNASSSWWSYVGGVSWRHPEGPESSIQGKDNYPVVHVAWEDAQAYATWVGRELPTEAQFELVARSKRNSTFPWEGEELAPDGHHHANTWQGNFPIENTGEDEHVGIAPVGCFKPNDFGVYDLIGNVWEWTTDWYAPGHNPSDNSNPDGPAEDQSFDYANAGFPVKVIKGGSYLCAPNYCMRYRPAARQAADTGLGTSHIGFRTVKAI
;
A
#
# COMPACT_ATOMS: atom_id res chain seq x y z
N MET A 1 -26.46 -10.79 -0.59
CA MET A 1 -25.09 -10.25 -0.47
C MET A 1 -24.44 -10.92 0.73
N PRO A 2 -23.37 -11.70 0.60
CA PRO A 2 -22.75 -12.35 1.75
C PRO A 2 -21.92 -11.34 2.52
N LYS A 3 -22.14 -11.27 3.82
CA LYS A 3 -21.35 -10.49 4.77
C LYS A 3 -20.01 -11.22 4.98
N PHE A 4 -18.94 -10.73 4.40
CA PHE A 4 -17.58 -11.15 4.76
C PHE A 4 -17.02 -10.16 5.77
N GLY A 5 -16.85 -10.64 7.00
CA GLY A 5 -16.17 -9.91 8.06
C GLY A 5 -14.66 -9.92 7.83
N TYR A 6 -14.09 -8.76 7.63
CA TYR A 6 -12.64 -8.57 7.63
C TYR A 6 -12.19 -8.25 9.04
N THR A 7 -11.80 -9.24 9.77
CA THR A 7 -11.10 -9.08 11.03
C THR A 7 -10.19 -10.27 11.25
N THR A 8 -8.96 -10.05 11.61
CA THR A 8 -8.03 -10.98 12.28
C THR A 8 -6.77 -11.42 11.57
N ASP A 9 -6.31 -10.78 10.48
CA ASP A 9 -5.17 -11.42 9.80
C ASP A 9 -3.77 -11.06 10.33
N LEU A 10 -3.49 -9.85 10.80
CA LEU A 10 -2.13 -9.51 11.25
C LEU A 10 -1.75 -10.13 12.61
N VAL A 11 -2.63 -10.07 13.60
CA VAL A 11 -2.39 -10.70 14.93
C VAL A 11 -2.46 -12.22 14.84
N THR A 12 -3.29 -12.78 13.94
CA THR A 12 -3.41 -14.22 13.71
C THR A 12 -2.20 -14.78 12.94
N ILE A 13 -1.58 -14.00 12.08
CA ILE A 13 -0.36 -14.39 11.35
C ILE A 13 0.80 -14.62 12.32
N MET A 14 1.03 -13.75 13.27
CA MET A 14 2.09 -13.92 14.28
C MET A 14 1.87 -15.14 15.18
N ASN A 15 0.64 -15.44 15.60
CA ASN A 15 0.34 -16.59 16.44
C ASN A 15 0.42 -17.95 15.72
N LYS A 16 0.29 -18.03 14.39
CA LYS A 16 0.40 -19.28 13.64
C LYS A 16 1.84 -19.70 13.36
N THR A 17 2.75 -18.76 13.18
CA THR A 17 4.17 -19.07 12.93
C THR A 17 4.84 -19.70 14.16
N VAL A 18 4.40 -19.34 15.37
CA VAL A 18 4.92 -19.89 16.63
C VAL A 18 4.37 -21.31 16.94
N SER A 19 3.20 -21.69 16.40
CA SER A 19 2.57 -22.99 16.69
C SER A 19 3.20 -24.19 15.93
N ASN A 20 3.96 -23.98 14.85
CA ASN A 20 4.48 -25.10 14.04
C ASN A 20 5.88 -25.60 14.45
N TYR A 21 6.49 -25.05 15.51
CA TYR A 21 7.82 -25.48 15.96
C TYR A 21 7.84 -26.42 17.18
N ARG A 22 6.69 -26.88 17.65
CA ARG A 22 6.65 -27.95 18.68
C ARG A 22 5.98 -29.19 18.14
N HIS A 23 6.75 -30.16 17.70
CA HIS A 23 6.59 -31.62 17.73
C HIS A 23 7.34 -32.26 16.56
N SER A 24 8.55 -32.70 16.81
CA SER A 24 9.18 -33.88 16.18
C SER A 24 10.48 -34.23 16.88
N ARG A 25 10.40 -35.02 17.93
CA ARG A 25 11.45 -35.98 18.31
C ARG A 25 10.80 -37.32 18.66
N LEU A 26 11.24 -38.35 18.02
CA LEU A 26 11.24 -39.83 18.14
C LEU A 26 10.50 -40.46 16.93
N ALA A 27 11.08 -41.37 16.22
CA ALA A 27 11.85 -42.55 16.51
C ALA A 27 12.49 -43.10 15.24
N LEU A 28 13.72 -43.57 15.35
CA LEU A 28 14.44 -44.43 14.43
C LEU A 28 13.75 -45.79 14.34
N LEU A 29 13.57 -46.36 13.12
CA LEU A 29 13.66 -47.80 12.90
C LEU A 29 14.12 -48.05 11.46
N VAL A 30 15.26 -48.75 11.40
CA VAL A 30 15.96 -49.26 10.21
C VAL A 30 15.22 -50.48 9.68
N LEU A 31 14.98 -50.57 8.38
CA LEU A 31 14.89 -51.86 7.69
C LEU A 31 15.48 -51.74 6.28
N PHE A 32 16.58 -52.44 6.09
CA PHE A 32 17.19 -52.73 4.78
C PHE A 32 16.27 -53.65 3.97
N CYS A 33 16.04 -53.33 2.72
CA CYS A 33 15.85 -54.33 1.69
C CYS A 33 16.32 -53.81 0.32
N SER A 34 17.38 -54.39 -0.15
CA SER A 34 17.95 -54.26 -1.49
C SER A 34 16.94 -54.74 -2.56
N ILE A 35 16.96 -54.18 -3.78
CA ILE A 35 17.04 -54.91 -5.07
C ILE A 35 16.70 -53.95 -6.24
N TYR A 36 17.68 -53.84 -7.15
CA TYR A 36 17.72 -53.56 -8.60
C TYR A 36 17.08 -52.32 -9.25
N PRO A 37 17.82 -51.66 -10.13
CA PRO A 37 17.38 -50.48 -10.87
C PRO A 37 16.69 -50.90 -12.19
N VAL A 38 15.48 -50.40 -12.38
CA VAL A 38 14.89 -50.29 -13.73
C VAL A 38 14.98 -48.87 -14.17
N LEU A 39 15.87 -48.62 -15.14
CA LEU A 39 15.93 -47.39 -15.89
C LEU A 39 14.67 -47.26 -16.75
N ILE A 40 13.71 -46.44 -16.32
CA ILE A 40 12.69 -45.90 -17.21
C ILE A 40 12.94 -44.41 -17.28
N SER A 41 13.56 -44.01 -18.39
CA SER A 41 13.66 -42.61 -18.81
C SER A 41 12.27 -42.15 -19.23
N THR A 42 11.55 -41.45 -18.33
CA THR A 42 10.46 -40.63 -18.73
C THR A 42 10.95 -39.17 -18.66
N ALA A 43 11.23 -38.61 -19.83
CA ALA A 43 11.38 -37.17 -19.99
C ALA A 43 10.05 -36.52 -19.63
N ALA A 44 9.92 -36.12 -18.38
CA ALA A 44 8.88 -35.18 -17.96
C ALA A 44 9.29 -33.81 -18.51
N SER A 45 8.68 -33.43 -19.63
CA SER A 45 8.66 -32.06 -20.11
C SER A 45 8.00 -31.21 -19.02
N ALA A 46 8.80 -30.57 -18.16
CA ALA A 46 8.34 -29.47 -17.35
C ALA A 46 8.03 -28.33 -18.32
N ALA A 47 6.76 -28.16 -18.63
CA ALA A 47 6.29 -26.94 -19.24
C ALA A 47 6.44 -25.85 -18.18
N GLU A 48 7.58 -25.18 -18.23
CA GLU A 48 7.83 -23.92 -17.55
C GLU A 48 6.85 -22.91 -18.18
N SER A 49 5.71 -22.67 -17.53
CA SER A 49 4.86 -21.55 -17.90
C SER A 49 5.63 -20.28 -17.52
N ALA A 50 6.50 -19.85 -18.42
CA ALA A 50 7.06 -18.53 -18.34
C ALA A 50 5.90 -17.52 -18.30
N HIS A 51 5.61 -16.97 -17.14
CA HIS A 51 4.82 -15.76 -17.03
C HIS A 51 5.50 -14.74 -17.95
N LYS A 52 4.84 -14.45 -19.05
CA LYS A 52 5.28 -13.42 -19.98
C LYS A 52 5.04 -12.10 -19.27
N VAL A 53 6.03 -11.63 -18.52
CA VAL A 53 6.06 -10.25 -18.01
C VAL A 53 6.00 -9.39 -19.27
N LEU A 54 4.83 -8.79 -19.50
CA LEU A 54 4.70 -7.79 -20.56
C LEU A 54 5.64 -6.65 -20.19
N PRO A 55 6.49 -6.16 -21.12
CA PRO A 55 7.32 -5.00 -20.82
C PRO A 55 6.39 -3.82 -20.51
N SER A 56 6.51 -3.26 -19.31
CA SER A 56 5.78 -2.06 -18.93
C SER A 56 6.09 -0.95 -19.96
N ASN A 57 5.04 -0.37 -20.54
CA ASN A 57 5.19 0.71 -21.52
C ASN A 57 5.49 2.03 -20.80
N THR A 58 6.72 2.19 -20.33
CA THR A 58 7.17 3.39 -19.60
C THR A 58 7.28 4.66 -20.49
N ASN A 59 6.97 4.57 -21.78
CA ASN A 59 7.11 5.71 -22.70
C ASN A 59 6.13 6.86 -22.42
N ASN A 60 5.03 6.60 -21.73
CA ASN A 60 3.99 7.58 -21.42
C ASN A 60 4.07 8.14 -20.00
N CYS A 61 4.97 7.62 -19.16
CA CYS A 61 5.09 8.03 -17.76
C CYS A 61 5.75 9.41 -17.63
N LEU A 62 5.54 10.07 -16.50
CA LEU A 62 6.06 11.42 -16.23
C LEU A 62 7.59 11.43 -16.30
N LYS A 63 8.14 12.40 -17.04
CA LYS A 63 9.60 12.54 -17.21
C LYS A 63 10.20 13.61 -16.31
N GLU A 64 9.40 14.59 -15.90
CA GLU A 64 9.81 15.67 -15.00
C GLU A 64 9.27 15.38 -13.61
N ILE A 65 10.17 15.00 -12.69
CA ILE A 65 9.87 14.61 -11.31
C ILE A 65 10.01 15.82 -10.39
N GLY A 66 9.15 15.88 -9.35
CA GLY A 66 9.28 16.85 -8.24
C GLY A 66 8.51 18.16 -8.44
N SER A 67 7.60 18.25 -9.42
CA SER A 67 6.71 19.41 -9.55
C SER A 67 5.67 19.46 -8.44
N GLN A 68 5.35 20.70 -8.01
CA GLN A 68 4.25 20.98 -7.08
C GLN A 68 3.17 21.79 -7.80
N LEU A 69 1.93 21.51 -7.45
CA LEU A 69 0.75 22.18 -8.00
C LEU A 69 0.02 22.93 -6.91
N ARG A 70 -0.37 24.17 -7.23
CA ARG A 70 -1.18 24.99 -6.33
C ARG A 70 -2.63 24.55 -6.42
N ILE A 71 -3.17 24.13 -5.28
CA ILE A 71 -4.57 23.76 -5.13
C ILE A 71 -5.30 24.93 -4.49
N GLU A 72 -6.31 25.46 -5.20
CA GLU A 72 -7.13 26.54 -4.66
C GLU A 72 -8.08 26.02 -3.59
N GLY A 73 -8.14 26.78 -2.48
CA GLY A 73 -9.07 26.48 -1.40
C GLY A 73 -10.52 26.53 -1.85
N THR A 74 -11.31 25.57 -1.38
CA THR A 74 -12.72 25.45 -1.77
C THR A 74 -13.49 24.63 -0.75
N THR A 75 -14.82 24.65 -0.89
CA THR A 75 -15.72 23.73 -0.17
C THR A 75 -16.07 22.56 -1.06
N PHE A 76 -16.03 21.34 -0.52
CA PHE A 76 -16.40 20.12 -1.23
C PHE A 76 -17.11 19.15 -0.27
N VAL A 77 -17.75 18.13 -0.83
CA VAL A 77 -18.34 17.04 -0.02
C VAL A 77 -17.28 15.97 0.19
N MET A 78 -16.85 15.78 1.43
CA MET A 78 -15.94 14.74 1.89
C MET A 78 -16.74 13.52 2.33
N GLY A 79 -16.21 12.31 2.02
CA GLY A 79 -16.81 11.06 2.43
C GLY A 79 -17.83 10.48 1.43
N ASP A 80 -18.38 9.31 1.78
CA ASP A 80 -19.39 8.58 1.01
C ASP A 80 -20.30 7.79 1.97
N ASP A 81 -21.63 7.91 1.79
CA ASP A 81 -22.64 7.22 2.61
C ASP A 81 -23.04 5.85 2.06
N TYR A 82 -22.53 5.45 0.89
CA TYR A 82 -23.10 4.34 0.13
C TYR A 82 -22.19 3.12 0.02
N THR A 83 -20.86 3.28 0.11
CA THR A 83 -19.92 2.19 -0.20
C THR A 83 -19.41 1.49 1.06
N TYR A 84 -18.61 2.14 1.86
CA TYR A 84 -18.13 1.59 3.13
C TYR A 84 -18.52 2.49 4.30
N ARG A 85 -18.90 1.86 5.40
CA ARG A 85 -19.39 2.56 6.59
C ARG A 85 -18.39 3.57 7.15
N GLU A 86 -17.13 3.25 7.09
CA GLU A 86 -16.04 4.09 7.60
C GLU A 86 -15.80 5.35 6.75
N GLU A 87 -16.35 5.42 5.55
CA GLU A 87 -16.24 6.58 4.67
C GLU A 87 -17.29 7.66 4.94
N GLY A 88 -18.31 7.34 5.72
CA GLY A 88 -19.40 8.25 6.09
C GLY A 88 -19.25 8.87 7.48
N PRO A 89 -20.11 9.82 7.83
CA PRO A 89 -21.10 10.44 6.96
C PRO A 89 -20.45 11.42 5.96
N ALA A 90 -21.03 11.50 4.75
CA ALA A 90 -20.66 12.54 3.80
C ALA A 90 -21.07 13.92 4.32
N HIS A 91 -20.15 14.90 4.25
CA HIS A 91 -20.37 16.24 4.79
C HIS A 91 -19.55 17.30 4.05
N GLU A 92 -19.96 18.54 4.13
CA GLU A 92 -19.21 19.65 3.54
C GLU A 92 -17.97 19.98 4.37
N VAL A 93 -16.83 20.09 3.67
CA VAL A 93 -15.54 20.51 4.22
C VAL A 93 -15.00 21.68 3.41
N THR A 94 -14.50 22.71 4.09
CA THR A 94 -13.83 23.86 3.49
C THR A 94 -12.34 23.81 3.79
N LEU A 95 -11.52 23.87 2.74
CA LEU A 95 -10.07 23.93 2.84
C LEU A 95 -9.53 25.26 2.35
N THR A 96 -8.45 25.73 2.97
CA THR A 96 -7.61 26.81 2.45
C THR A 96 -6.74 26.32 1.30
N SER A 97 -6.17 27.24 0.50
CA SER A 97 -5.25 26.89 -0.57
C SER A 97 -3.95 26.30 -0.02
N PHE A 98 -3.37 25.36 -0.78
CA PHE A 98 -2.10 24.69 -0.45
C PHE A 98 -1.35 24.26 -1.71
N TRP A 99 -0.10 23.87 -1.57
CA TRP A 99 0.67 23.20 -2.62
C TRP A 99 0.66 21.69 -2.37
N MET A 100 0.57 20.88 -3.42
CA MET A 100 0.66 19.43 -3.36
C MET A 100 1.63 18.92 -4.41
N ASP A 101 2.41 17.89 -4.07
CA ASP A 101 3.23 17.19 -5.05
C ASP A 101 2.36 16.59 -6.17
N ALA A 102 2.84 16.71 -7.39
CA ALA A 102 2.11 16.22 -8.56
C ALA A 102 1.98 14.69 -8.60
N HIS A 103 2.81 13.98 -7.88
CA HIS A 103 2.89 12.51 -7.82
C HIS A 103 3.42 12.06 -6.45
N GLU A 104 3.44 10.77 -6.18
CA GLU A 104 4.04 10.17 -4.97
C GLU A 104 5.56 10.45 -4.93
N VAL A 105 6.13 10.50 -3.72
CA VAL A 105 7.58 10.57 -3.54
C VAL A 105 8.23 9.32 -4.13
N THR A 106 9.23 9.54 -5.01
CA THR A 106 9.90 8.46 -5.73
C THR A 106 11.09 7.89 -4.97
N ASN A 107 11.55 6.70 -5.39
CA ASN A 107 12.78 6.09 -4.89
C ASN A 107 13.99 7.01 -5.05
N GLY A 108 14.09 7.72 -6.19
CA GLY A 108 15.18 8.68 -6.42
C GLY A 108 15.16 9.83 -5.43
N GLN A 109 14.00 10.46 -5.22
CA GLN A 109 13.84 11.55 -4.25
C GLN A 109 14.11 11.09 -2.81
N PHE A 110 13.63 9.89 -2.44
CA PHE A 110 13.87 9.33 -1.11
C PHE A 110 15.35 8.95 -0.91
N ALA A 111 16.02 8.48 -1.97
CA ALA A 111 17.46 8.21 -1.94
C ALA A 111 18.29 9.48 -1.71
N GLU A 112 17.90 10.62 -2.28
CA GLU A 112 18.52 11.92 -2.02
C GLU A 112 18.40 12.32 -0.55
N PHE A 113 17.19 12.18 0.03
CA PHE A 113 16.97 12.41 1.46
C PHE A 113 17.88 11.56 2.34
N VAL A 114 17.93 10.25 2.06
CA VAL A 114 18.77 9.33 2.85
C VAL A 114 20.26 9.64 2.67
N ALA A 115 20.70 10.01 1.46
CA ALA A 115 22.08 10.36 1.19
C ALA A 115 22.51 11.66 1.92
N ASP A 116 21.60 12.65 2.01
CA ASP A 116 21.88 13.93 2.67
C ASP A 116 21.87 13.84 4.20
N THR A 117 20.99 13.01 4.75
CA THR A 117 20.73 12.96 6.21
C THR A 117 21.35 11.75 6.90
N GLY A 118 21.66 10.68 6.19
CA GLY A 118 22.02 9.39 6.78
C GLY A 118 20.84 8.70 7.47
N TYR A 119 19.60 9.06 7.11
CA TYR A 119 18.39 8.50 7.73
C TYR A 119 18.33 6.98 7.54
N VAL A 120 17.94 6.28 8.61
CA VAL A 120 17.69 4.83 8.61
C VAL A 120 16.22 4.63 8.85
N THR A 121 15.53 3.97 7.91
CA THR A 121 14.07 3.75 7.98
C THR A 121 13.68 2.75 9.07
N VAL A 122 12.42 2.74 9.48
CA VAL A 122 11.89 1.77 10.45
C VAL A 122 12.17 0.35 10.00
N ALA A 123 11.99 0.04 8.72
CA ALA A 123 12.27 -1.27 8.14
C ALA A 123 13.75 -1.68 8.18
N GLU A 124 14.66 -0.73 8.30
CA GLU A 124 16.12 -0.95 8.37
C GLU A 124 16.65 -0.97 9.81
N ARG A 125 15.84 -0.61 10.81
CA ARG A 125 16.22 -0.60 12.24
C ARG A 125 15.91 -1.94 12.90
N GLN A 126 16.70 -2.26 13.94
CA GLN A 126 16.38 -3.37 14.82
C GLN A 126 15.03 -3.09 15.52
N PRO A 127 14.02 -3.96 15.37
CA PRO A 127 12.74 -3.79 16.08
C PRO A 127 12.93 -3.76 17.60
N ASN A 128 12.21 -2.86 18.28
CA ASN A 128 12.19 -2.84 19.73
C ASN A 128 11.34 -4.01 20.26
N PRO A 129 11.89 -4.91 21.11
CA PRO A 129 11.13 -6.05 21.63
C PRO A 129 9.85 -5.68 22.39
N GLU A 130 9.76 -4.48 22.93
CA GLU A 130 8.57 -4.00 23.65
C GLU A 130 7.36 -3.81 22.72
N ASP A 131 7.62 -3.50 21.43
CA ASP A 131 6.57 -3.32 20.43
C ASP A 131 6.05 -4.66 19.86
N TRP A 132 6.75 -5.77 20.21
CA TRP A 132 6.45 -7.11 19.69
C TRP A 132 6.25 -8.14 20.81
N PRO A 133 5.23 -7.99 21.68
CA PRO A 133 5.03 -8.86 22.83
C PRO A 133 4.77 -10.30 22.39
N GLY A 134 5.57 -11.23 22.94
CA GLY A 134 5.48 -12.66 22.66
C GLY A 134 6.29 -13.17 21.47
N VAL A 135 6.97 -12.28 20.75
CA VAL A 135 7.96 -12.66 19.72
C VAL A 135 9.32 -12.84 20.38
N PRO A 136 10.04 -13.97 20.19
CA PRO A 136 11.39 -14.14 20.69
C PRO A 136 12.33 -13.06 20.12
N VAL A 137 13.15 -12.45 21.00
CA VAL A 137 14.05 -11.34 20.60
C VAL A 137 14.99 -11.75 19.46
N GLU A 138 15.45 -13.00 19.48
CA GLU A 138 16.30 -13.58 18.44
C GLU A 138 15.61 -13.75 17.07
N SER A 139 14.29 -13.60 17.03
CA SER A 139 13.49 -13.65 15.79
C SER A 139 13.12 -12.28 15.26
N LEU A 140 13.48 -11.21 16.00
CA LEU A 140 13.24 -9.84 15.58
C LEU A 140 14.37 -9.38 14.66
N GLU A 141 14.11 -9.29 13.38
CA GLU A 141 15.04 -8.81 12.37
C GLU A 141 14.48 -7.54 11.71
N PRO A 142 15.34 -6.58 11.32
CA PRO A 142 14.92 -5.47 10.46
C PRO A 142 14.20 -5.99 9.21
N GLY A 143 13.05 -5.44 8.88
CA GLY A 143 12.25 -5.93 7.77
C GLY A 143 10.93 -5.19 7.62
N SER A 144 10.10 -5.68 6.74
CA SER A 144 8.81 -5.05 6.41
C SER A 144 7.81 -6.08 5.92
N THR A 145 6.54 -5.68 5.80
CA THR A 145 5.48 -6.56 5.32
C THR A 145 5.42 -6.58 3.81
N LEU A 146 5.58 -7.77 3.25
CA LEU A 146 5.57 -8.04 1.81
C LEU A 146 4.31 -8.79 1.39
N PHE A 147 3.67 -8.34 0.31
CA PHE A 147 2.64 -9.09 -0.39
C PHE A 147 3.28 -10.12 -1.33
N THR A 148 2.79 -11.35 -1.27
CA THR A 148 3.16 -12.40 -2.21
C THR A 148 1.91 -13.11 -2.69
N SER A 149 1.65 -13.07 -4.00
CA SER A 149 0.53 -13.78 -4.60
C SER A 149 0.63 -15.28 -4.32
N PRO A 150 -0.41 -15.92 -3.78
CA PRO A 150 -0.40 -17.37 -3.58
C PRO A 150 -0.40 -18.08 -4.95
N ARG A 151 0.23 -19.26 -5.03
CA ARG A 151 0.35 -20.01 -6.27
C ARG A 151 -0.96 -20.63 -6.74
N ASP A 152 -1.88 -20.84 -5.81
CA ASP A 152 -3.22 -21.36 -6.10
C ASP A 152 -4.25 -20.88 -5.08
N SER A 153 -5.53 -20.94 -5.45
CA SER A 153 -6.66 -20.49 -4.63
C SER A 153 -6.89 -21.31 -3.36
N ASN A 154 -6.26 -22.47 -3.22
CA ASN A 154 -6.38 -23.37 -2.08
C ASN A 154 -5.18 -23.22 -1.13
N ALA A 155 -4.22 -22.36 -1.44
CA ALA A 155 -3.11 -22.09 -0.54
C ALA A 155 -3.63 -21.51 0.78
N SER A 156 -3.43 -22.23 1.87
CA SER A 156 -3.79 -21.81 3.24
C SER A 156 -2.81 -20.79 3.82
N SER A 157 -1.80 -20.37 3.05
CA SER A 157 -0.80 -19.40 3.46
C SER A 157 -1.36 -17.98 3.30
N SER A 158 -1.11 -17.14 4.27
CA SER A 158 -1.34 -15.71 4.15
C SER A 158 -0.54 -15.14 2.98
N TRP A 159 -1.15 -14.26 2.19
CA TRP A 159 -0.46 -13.53 1.14
C TRP A 159 0.35 -12.33 1.66
N TRP A 160 0.22 -12.01 2.95
CA TRP A 160 1.02 -11.03 3.64
C TRP A 160 1.98 -11.71 4.62
N SER A 161 3.25 -11.33 4.59
CA SER A 161 4.28 -11.84 5.50
C SER A 161 5.24 -10.74 5.90
N TYR A 162 5.63 -10.70 7.17
CA TYR A 162 6.80 -9.93 7.58
C TYR A 162 8.05 -10.67 7.12
N VAL A 163 8.95 -9.98 6.42
CA VAL A 163 10.14 -10.57 5.82
C VAL A 163 11.36 -9.77 6.22
N GLY A 164 12.32 -10.43 6.87
CA GLY A 164 13.61 -9.83 7.21
C GLY A 164 14.39 -9.37 5.97
N GLY A 165 15.04 -8.22 6.07
CA GLY A 165 15.80 -7.62 4.97
C GLY A 165 14.97 -6.91 3.90
N VAL A 166 13.64 -6.96 3.95
CA VAL A 166 12.77 -6.16 3.08
C VAL A 166 12.76 -4.72 3.58
N SER A 167 12.93 -3.78 2.67
CA SER A 167 12.94 -2.35 2.93
C SER A 167 12.68 -1.58 1.64
N TRP A 168 12.67 -0.25 1.69
CA TRP A 168 12.55 0.58 0.50
C TRP A 168 13.65 0.31 -0.56
N ARG A 169 14.84 -0.19 -0.15
CA ARG A 169 15.93 -0.58 -1.04
C ARG A 169 15.74 -1.96 -1.66
N HIS A 170 15.00 -2.82 -0.98
CA HIS A 170 14.76 -4.23 -1.31
C HIS A 170 13.25 -4.54 -1.28
N PRO A 171 12.42 -3.88 -2.15
CA PRO A 171 10.97 -3.88 -1.98
C PRO A 171 10.26 -5.18 -2.37
N GLU A 172 10.89 -6.05 -3.13
CA GLU A 172 10.31 -7.32 -3.60
C GLU A 172 10.96 -8.54 -2.91
N GLY A 173 11.68 -8.32 -1.82
CA GLY A 173 12.42 -9.33 -1.08
C GLY A 173 13.88 -8.91 -0.84
N PRO A 174 14.61 -9.54 0.12
CA PRO A 174 15.94 -9.11 0.54
C PRO A 174 16.99 -9.11 -0.58
N GLU A 175 16.80 -9.91 -1.63
CA GLU A 175 17.68 -9.97 -2.79
C GLU A 175 17.26 -9.02 -3.93
N SER A 176 16.14 -8.31 -3.79
CA SER A 176 15.66 -7.35 -4.78
C SER A 176 16.43 -6.03 -4.70
N SER A 177 16.23 -5.15 -5.69
CA SER A 177 16.90 -3.86 -5.77
C SER A 177 16.00 -2.82 -6.43
N ILE A 178 16.17 -1.56 -6.05
CA ILE A 178 15.55 -0.40 -6.72
C ILE A 178 16.39 0.12 -7.89
N GLN A 179 17.46 -0.54 -8.29
CA GLN A 179 18.28 -0.11 -9.42
C GLN A 179 17.45 0.00 -10.71
N GLY A 180 17.45 1.19 -11.31
CA GLY A 180 16.64 1.50 -12.50
C GLY A 180 15.15 1.75 -12.20
N LYS A 181 14.77 1.84 -10.91
CA LYS A 181 13.42 2.16 -10.45
C LYS A 181 13.35 3.54 -9.78
N ASP A 182 14.18 4.50 -10.20
CA ASP A 182 14.26 5.83 -9.58
C ASP A 182 12.92 6.58 -9.61
N ASN A 183 12.12 6.38 -10.66
CA ASN A 183 10.82 7.04 -10.85
C ASN A 183 9.62 6.20 -10.31
N TYR A 184 9.86 5.12 -9.59
CA TYR A 184 8.79 4.38 -8.91
C TYR A 184 8.53 4.99 -7.53
N PRO A 185 7.28 4.96 -7.02
CA PRO A 185 6.99 5.36 -5.65
C PRO A 185 7.86 4.61 -4.66
N VAL A 186 8.35 5.31 -3.65
CA VAL A 186 8.98 4.64 -2.51
C VAL A 186 7.92 3.93 -1.69
N VAL A 187 8.20 2.69 -1.30
CA VAL A 187 7.33 1.85 -0.45
C VAL A 187 8.14 1.25 0.70
N HIS A 188 7.51 0.48 1.57
CA HIS A 188 8.12 -0.03 2.80
C HIS A 188 8.60 1.08 3.73
N VAL A 189 7.94 2.22 3.68
CA VAL A 189 8.16 3.37 4.57
C VAL A 189 7.04 3.42 5.60
N ALA A 190 7.40 3.51 6.86
CA ALA A 190 6.49 3.75 7.98
C ALA A 190 6.05 5.23 7.99
N TRP A 191 5.04 5.56 8.80
CA TRP A 191 4.56 6.93 8.86
C TRP A 191 5.65 7.92 9.30
N GLU A 192 6.50 7.53 10.27
CA GLU A 192 7.59 8.40 10.72
C GLU A 192 8.66 8.62 9.64
N ASP A 193 8.90 7.64 8.75
CA ASP A 193 9.85 7.79 7.64
C ASP A 193 9.33 8.84 6.64
N ALA A 194 8.03 8.76 6.32
CA ALA A 194 7.37 9.72 5.45
C ALA A 194 7.37 11.14 6.07
N GLN A 195 7.10 11.25 7.37
CA GLN A 195 7.14 12.51 8.11
C GLN A 195 8.57 13.10 8.16
N ALA A 196 9.59 12.27 8.34
CA ALA A 196 10.99 12.70 8.34
C ALA A 196 11.39 13.27 6.97
N TYR A 197 11.01 12.60 5.88
CA TYR A 197 11.21 13.11 4.53
C TYR A 197 10.49 14.45 4.32
N ALA A 198 9.20 14.53 4.68
CA ALA A 198 8.41 15.75 4.54
C ALA A 198 9.07 16.93 5.29
N THR A 199 9.54 16.69 6.52
CA THR A 199 10.25 17.69 7.33
C THR A 199 11.56 18.15 6.66
N TRP A 200 12.35 17.21 6.09
CA TRP A 200 13.59 17.52 5.40
C TRP A 200 13.39 18.45 4.21
N VAL A 201 12.34 18.24 3.41
CA VAL A 201 12.00 19.12 2.27
C VAL A 201 11.26 20.40 2.69
N GLY A 202 11.02 20.62 3.99
CA GLY A 202 10.29 21.78 4.52
C GLY A 202 8.80 21.77 4.17
N ARG A 203 8.17 20.57 4.23
CA ARG A 203 6.77 20.31 3.90
C ARG A 203 6.14 19.41 4.96
N GLU A 204 4.91 18.98 4.69
CA GLU A 204 4.09 18.12 5.56
C GLU A 204 3.46 16.98 4.73
N LEU A 205 2.98 15.94 5.38
CA LEU A 205 2.06 14.98 4.75
C LEU A 205 0.70 15.66 4.57
N PRO A 206 -0.09 15.30 3.55
CA PRO A 206 -1.44 15.83 3.39
C PRO A 206 -2.34 15.41 4.55
N THR A 207 -3.32 16.25 4.90
CA THR A 207 -4.48 15.77 5.66
C THR A 207 -5.33 14.87 4.77
N GLU A 208 -6.15 14.00 5.38
CA GLU A 208 -7.12 13.19 4.66
C GLU A 208 -8.02 14.05 3.76
N ALA A 209 -8.49 15.17 4.28
CA ALA A 209 -9.35 16.10 3.53
C ALA A 209 -8.64 16.76 2.35
N GLN A 210 -7.36 17.13 2.50
CA GLN A 210 -6.55 17.67 1.39
C GLN A 210 -6.36 16.64 0.29
N PHE A 211 -6.05 15.39 0.67
CA PHE A 211 -5.92 14.30 -0.29
C PHE A 211 -7.24 14.05 -1.04
N GLU A 212 -8.34 13.94 -0.30
CA GLU A 212 -9.65 13.65 -0.89
C GLU A 212 -10.15 14.77 -1.82
N LEU A 213 -9.99 16.04 -1.43
CA LEU A 213 -10.32 17.16 -2.32
C LEU A 213 -9.66 17.03 -3.68
N VAL A 214 -8.36 16.74 -3.69
CA VAL A 214 -7.61 16.64 -4.95
C VAL A 214 -7.96 15.36 -5.69
N ALA A 215 -8.11 14.23 -4.98
CA ALA A 215 -8.50 12.96 -5.58
C ALA A 215 -9.88 13.01 -6.25
N ARG A 216 -10.82 13.84 -5.78
CA ARG A 216 -12.14 14.03 -6.39
C ARG A 216 -12.11 14.76 -7.73
N SER A 217 -11.02 15.44 -8.08
CA SER A 217 -10.88 16.11 -9.37
C SER A 217 -12.03 17.10 -9.69
N LYS A 218 -12.47 17.88 -8.68
CA LYS A 218 -13.62 18.82 -8.79
C LYS A 218 -14.96 18.16 -9.14
N ARG A 219 -15.07 16.84 -8.92
CA ARG A 219 -16.26 16.04 -9.24
C ARG A 219 -16.89 15.49 -7.95
N ASN A 220 -18.21 15.31 -8.00
CA ASN A 220 -18.94 14.61 -6.94
C ASN A 220 -19.43 13.26 -7.46
N SER A 221 -18.49 12.47 -8.00
CA SER A 221 -18.72 11.15 -8.59
C SER A 221 -17.87 10.09 -7.87
N THR A 222 -18.16 8.82 -8.12
CA THR A 222 -17.43 7.69 -7.57
C THR A 222 -15.94 7.72 -7.93
N PHE A 223 -15.62 8.18 -9.14
CA PHE A 223 -14.25 8.29 -9.65
C PHE A 223 -13.92 9.73 -10.10
N PRO A 224 -12.64 10.11 -10.15
CA PRO A 224 -12.21 11.44 -10.59
C PRO A 224 -12.30 11.65 -12.12
N TRP A 225 -12.75 10.65 -12.88
CA TRP A 225 -12.97 10.69 -14.33
C TRP A 225 -14.45 10.53 -14.68
N GLU A 226 -14.80 10.61 -15.96
CA GLU A 226 -16.17 10.36 -16.42
C GLU A 226 -16.47 8.85 -16.48
N GLY A 227 -17.64 8.47 -16.00
CA GLY A 227 -18.09 7.08 -15.94
C GLY A 227 -17.89 6.44 -14.57
N GLU A 228 -18.46 5.26 -14.41
CA GLU A 228 -18.48 4.48 -13.15
C GLU A 228 -17.58 3.24 -13.23
N GLU A 229 -16.71 3.15 -14.24
CA GLU A 229 -15.79 2.03 -14.48
C GLU A 229 -14.35 2.47 -14.40
N LEU A 230 -13.43 1.54 -14.14
CA LEU A 230 -11.99 1.80 -14.11
C LEU A 230 -11.40 2.11 -15.50
N ALA A 231 -12.07 1.64 -16.55
CA ALA A 231 -11.67 1.84 -17.96
C ALA A 231 -12.87 2.27 -18.82
N PRO A 232 -13.50 3.45 -18.55
CA PRO A 232 -14.74 3.85 -19.23
C PRO A 232 -14.58 4.13 -20.72
N ASP A 233 -13.40 4.48 -21.16
CA ASP A 233 -13.03 4.73 -22.57
C ASP A 233 -12.21 3.58 -23.18
N GLY A 234 -12.18 2.41 -22.51
CA GLY A 234 -11.37 1.26 -22.91
C GLY A 234 -9.91 1.36 -22.47
N HIS A 235 -9.54 2.43 -21.74
CA HIS A 235 -8.21 2.61 -21.15
C HIS A 235 -8.32 2.71 -19.64
N HIS A 236 -7.46 2.01 -18.92
CA HIS A 236 -7.36 2.15 -17.47
C HIS A 236 -6.87 3.54 -17.07
N HIS A 237 -7.53 4.14 -16.08
CA HIS A 237 -7.19 5.47 -15.57
C HIS A 237 -6.37 5.42 -14.28
N ALA A 238 -6.13 4.23 -13.74
CA ALA A 238 -5.36 4.00 -12.52
C ALA A 238 -4.71 2.62 -12.53
N ASN A 239 -3.57 2.49 -11.86
CA ASN A 239 -2.94 1.20 -11.59
C ASN A 239 -3.69 0.46 -10.49
N THR A 240 -4.42 -0.58 -10.85
CA THR A 240 -5.20 -1.43 -9.93
C THR A 240 -5.02 -2.89 -10.32
N TRP A 241 -5.58 -3.80 -9.53
CA TRP A 241 -5.53 -5.22 -9.86
C TRP A 241 -6.64 -5.60 -10.84
N GLN A 242 -6.27 -6.21 -11.97
CA GLN A 242 -7.21 -6.82 -12.91
C GLN A 242 -7.13 -8.34 -12.83
N GLY A 243 -8.28 -9.00 -12.96
CA GLY A 243 -8.38 -10.45 -12.84
C GLY A 243 -8.75 -10.91 -11.42
N ASN A 244 -8.30 -12.10 -11.05
CA ASN A 244 -8.75 -12.76 -9.82
C ASN A 244 -7.78 -12.53 -8.64
N PHE A 245 -8.05 -11.51 -7.84
CA PHE A 245 -7.24 -11.25 -6.64
C PHE A 245 -7.40 -12.37 -5.60
N PRO A 246 -6.34 -12.83 -4.95
CA PRO A 246 -4.93 -12.43 -5.05
C PRO A 246 -4.09 -13.35 -5.95
N ILE A 247 -4.72 -14.16 -6.82
CA ILE A 247 -4.10 -15.26 -7.56
C ILE A 247 -3.43 -14.77 -8.85
N GLU A 248 -4.15 -13.95 -9.62
CA GLU A 248 -3.72 -13.55 -10.95
C GLU A 248 -4.08 -12.09 -11.21
N ASN A 249 -3.06 -11.28 -11.51
CA ASN A 249 -3.23 -9.96 -12.11
C ASN A 249 -2.96 -10.08 -13.61
N THR A 250 -3.96 -9.77 -14.44
CA THR A 250 -3.85 -9.88 -15.91
C THR A 250 -3.03 -8.74 -16.52
N GLY A 251 -2.80 -7.64 -15.78
CA GLY A 251 -2.01 -6.50 -16.25
C GLY A 251 -2.64 -5.75 -17.42
N GLU A 252 -3.96 -5.67 -17.47
CA GLU A 252 -4.69 -4.96 -18.55
C GLU A 252 -4.40 -3.45 -18.54
N ASP A 253 -3.96 -2.91 -17.40
CA ASP A 253 -3.50 -1.53 -17.24
C ASP A 253 -2.01 -1.34 -17.58
N GLU A 254 -1.38 -2.35 -18.18
CA GLU A 254 0.05 -2.43 -18.57
C GLU A 254 1.02 -2.65 -17.37
N HIS A 255 0.50 -2.86 -16.14
CA HIS A 255 1.31 -3.07 -14.94
C HIS A 255 0.79 -4.26 -14.13
N VAL A 256 1.69 -5.11 -13.65
CA VAL A 256 1.37 -6.24 -12.76
C VAL A 256 1.63 -5.90 -11.29
N GLY A 257 2.44 -4.88 -11.05
CA GLY A 257 2.83 -4.38 -9.74
C GLY A 257 2.79 -2.86 -9.69
N ILE A 258 3.65 -2.25 -8.90
CA ILE A 258 3.78 -0.80 -8.82
C ILE A 258 4.22 -0.26 -10.19
N ALA A 259 3.58 0.82 -10.66
CA ALA A 259 3.96 1.56 -11.85
C ALA A 259 4.91 2.72 -11.50
N PRO A 260 5.77 3.18 -12.43
CA PRO A 260 6.42 4.48 -12.31
C PRO A 260 5.39 5.59 -12.14
N VAL A 261 5.73 6.67 -11.45
CA VAL A 261 4.80 7.78 -11.23
C VAL A 261 4.38 8.45 -12.55
N GLY A 262 3.13 8.86 -12.63
CA GLY A 262 2.57 9.60 -13.76
C GLY A 262 2.46 8.79 -15.05
N CYS A 263 2.27 7.47 -14.98
CA CYS A 263 1.99 6.63 -16.13
C CYS A 263 0.53 6.74 -16.60
N PHE A 264 -0.37 7.17 -15.75
CA PHE A 264 -1.78 7.42 -16.04
C PHE A 264 -2.05 8.91 -16.25
N LYS A 265 -3.21 9.25 -16.82
CA LYS A 265 -3.57 10.65 -17.04
C LYS A 265 -3.74 11.40 -15.71
N PRO A 266 -3.23 12.64 -15.59
CA PRO A 266 -3.48 13.45 -14.42
C PRO A 266 -4.97 13.82 -14.31
N ASN A 267 -5.39 14.16 -13.12
CA ASN A 267 -6.73 14.68 -12.86
C ASN A 267 -6.87 16.17 -13.26
N ASP A 268 -8.03 16.79 -13.01
CA ASP A 268 -8.33 18.19 -13.38
C ASP A 268 -7.47 19.23 -12.62
N PHE A 269 -6.72 18.83 -11.60
CA PHE A 269 -5.72 19.66 -10.93
C PHE A 269 -4.31 19.48 -11.49
N GLY A 270 -4.11 18.49 -12.39
CA GLY A 270 -2.81 18.12 -12.92
C GLY A 270 -2.03 17.15 -12.03
N VAL A 271 -2.68 16.57 -11.01
CA VAL A 271 -2.08 15.62 -10.07
C VAL A 271 -2.29 14.18 -10.55
N TYR A 272 -1.26 13.36 -10.43
CA TYR A 272 -1.20 11.98 -10.89
C TYR A 272 -1.39 10.98 -9.74
N ASP A 273 -1.81 9.78 -10.08
CA ASP A 273 -1.78 8.56 -9.25
C ASP A 273 -2.46 8.66 -7.87
N LEU A 274 -3.44 9.58 -7.72
CA LEU A 274 -4.24 9.71 -6.48
C LEU A 274 -5.23 8.54 -6.28
N ILE A 275 -5.36 7.70 -7.30
CA ILE A 275 -6.19 6.50 -7.30
C ILE A 275 -5.35 5.33 -7.78
N GLY A 276 -5.24 4.26 -6.97
CA GLY A 276 -4.41 3.11 -7.29
C GLY A 276 -2.92 3.33 -7.02
N ASN A 277 -2.06 2.63 -7.69
CA ASN A 277 -0.61 2.57 -7.56
C ASN A 277 -0.15 2.21 -6.14
N VAL A 278 0.01 3.17 -5.25
CA VAL A 278 0.29 2.90 -3.83
C VAL A 278 -0.66 3.66 -2.93
N TRP A 279 -1.04 3.07 -1.79
CA TRP A 279 -1.65 3.81 -0.69
C TRP A 279 -0.73 4.91 -0.23
N GLU A 280 -1.29 6.00 0.28
CA GLU A 280 -0.51 7.14 0.72
C GLU A 280 -0.84 7.55 2.15
N TRP A 281 0.22 7.77 2.94
CA TRP A 281 0.12 8.27 4.30
C TRP A 281 -0.48 9.67 4.35
N THR A 282 -1.35 9.89 5.34
CA THR A 282 -1.86 11.21 5.73
C THR A 282 -1.44 11.56 7.15
N THR A 283 -1.69 12.81 7.56
CA THR A 283 -1.45 13.27 8.95
C THR A 283 -2.49 12.77 9.93
N ASP A 284 -3.69 12.45 9.45
CA ASP A 284 -4.86 12.21 10.29
C ASP A 284 -4.77 10.90 11.05
N TRP A 285 -5.10 10.94 12.33
CA TRP A 285 -5.38 9.72 13.08
C TRP A 285 -6.71 9.13 12.61
N TYR A 286 -6.77 7.81 12.53
CA TYR A 286 -7.97 7.12 12.06
C TYR A 286 -8.98 6.91 13.18
N ALA A 287 -10.24 7.20 12.88
CA ALA A 287 -11.41 6.72 13.62
C ALA A 287 -12.46 6.22 12.62
N PRO A 288 -13.35 5.27 12.99
CA PRO A 288 -14.41 4.80 12.10
C PRO A 288 -15.41 5.91 11.78
N GLY A 289 -15.42 6.36 10.53
CA GLY A 289 -16.26 7.44 10.04
C GLY A 289 -15.69 8.84 10.29
N HIS A 290 -16.39 9.83 9.76
CA HIS A 290 -16.04 11.24 9.87
C HIS A 290 -16.82 11.93 10.98
N ASN A 291 -16.25 13.03 11.52
CA ASN A 291 -16.96 13.97 12.38
C ASN A 291 -17.46 15.17 11.54
N PRO A 292 -18.77 15.28 11.24
CA PRO A 292 -19.28 16.35 10.39
C PRO A 292 -19.17 17.77 11.00
N SER A 293 -18.84 17.85 12.28
CA SER A 293 -18.60 19.16 12.95
C SER A 293 -17.21 19.70 12.67
N ASP A 294 -16.29 18.87 12.22
CA ASP A 294 -14.93 19.23 11.85
C ASP A 294 -14.87 19.51 10.35
N ASN A 295 -15.30 20.71 9.95
CA ASN A 295 -15.57 21.05 8.57
C ASN A 295 -14.74 22.23 8.01
N SER A 296 -13.71 22.66 8.74
CA SER A 296 -12.83 23.75 8.30
C SER A 296 -11.36 23.34 8.50
N ASN A 297 -10.68 22.99 7.41
CA ASN A 297 -9.32 22.44 7.43
C ASN A 297 -9.19 21.31 8.48
N PRO A 298 -10.03 20.25 8.42
CA PRO A 298 -9.97 19.17 9.40
C PRO A 298 -8.62 18.47 9.37
N ASP A 299 -8.16 18.05 10.54
CA ASP A 299 -6.90 17.32 10.78
C ASP A 299 -7.13 15.96 11.49
N GLY A 300 -8.41 15.54 11.54
CA GLY A 300 -8.83 14.27 12.14
C GLY A 300 -8.94 14.32 13.68
N PRO A 301 -9.23 13.17 14.30
CA PRO A 301 -9.31 13.05 15.75
C PRO A 301 -7.92 13.15 16.40
N ALA A 302 -7.88 13.41 17.71
CA ALA A 302 -6.66 13.32 18.48
C ALA A 302 -6.15 11.85 18.56
N GLU A 303 -4.86 11.66 18.84
CA GLU A 303 -4.22 10.34 18.91
C GLU A 303 -4.92 9.39 19.89
N ASP A 304 -5.29 9.89 21.06
CA ASP A 304 -5.97 9.12 22.11
C ASP A 304 -7.42 8.74 21.74
N GLN A 305 -7.96 9.30 20.67
CA GLN A 305 -9.26 8.97 20.09
C GLN A 305 -9.13 8.08 18.86
N SER A 306 -7.90 7.78 18.44
CA SER A 306 -7.66 6.86 17.32
C SER A 306 -8.13 5.46 17.69
N PHE A 307 -8.96 4.89 16.80
CA PHE A 307 -9.50 3.56 17.02
C PHE A 307 -9.79 2.85 15.69
N ASP A 308 -9.34 1.62 15.59
CA ASP A 308 -9.73 0.69 14.54
C ASP A 308 -10.07 -0.68 15.17
N TYR A 309 -11.15 -1.32 14.70
CA TYR A 309 -11.58 -2.62 15.22
C TYR A 309 -10.59 -3.75 14.96
N ALA A 310 -9.81 -3.65 13.87
CA ALA A 310 -8.80 -4.64 13.53
C ALA A 310 -7.50 -4.44 14.32
N ASN A 311 -7.22 -3.20 14.75
CA ASN A 311 -6.00 -2.78 15.45
C ASN A 311 -6.33 -2.24 16.84
N ALA A 312 -7.25 -2.90 17.55
CA ALA A 312 -7.70 -2.47 18.87
C ALA A 312 -6.55 -2.35 19.87
N GLY A 313 -6.35 -1.15 20.40
CA GLY A 313 -5.31 -0.85 21.41
C GLY A 313 -4.08 -0.13 20.86
N PHE A 314 -4.00 0.12 19.56
CA PHE A 314 -2.92 0.91 18.95
C PHE A 314 -3.51 2.07 18.15
N PRO A 315 -2.96 3.30 18.29
CA PRO A 315 -3.33 4.40 17.42
C PRO A 315 -2.84 4.12 16.00
N VAL A 316 -3.68 4.42 15.02
CA VAL A 316 -3.44 4.16 13.60
C VAL A 316 -3.71 5.40 12.77
N LYS A 317 -3.00 5.56 11.66
CA LYS A 317 -3.17 6.68 10.74
C LYS A 317 -4.08 6.32 9.57
N VAL A 318 -4.65 7.34 8.95
CA VAL A 318 -5.39 7.20 7.70
C VAL A 318 -4.43 7.06 6.54
N ILE A 319 -4.69 6.07 5.66
CA ILE A 319 -4.12 6.00 4.32
C ILE A 319 -5.21 6.17 3.27
N LYS A 320 -4.85 6.80 2.14
CA LYS A 320 -5.78 7.16 1.06
C LYS A 320 -5.32 6.62 -0.30
N GLY A 321 -6.22 6.65 -1.29
CA GLY A 321 -5.96 6.41 -2.70
C GLY A 321 -6.15 4.98 -3.18
N GLY A 322 -5.99 3.98 -2.34
CA GLY A 322 -5.92 2.59 -2.78
C GLY A 322 -4.57 2.24 -3.37
N SER A 323 -4.41 1.04 -3.91
CA SER A 323 -3.14 0.60 -4.49
C SER A 323 -3.34 -0.38 -5.65
N TYR A 324 -2.26 -0.76 -6.30
CA TYR A 324 -2.23 -1.82 -7.32
C TYR A 324 -2.77 -3.18 -6.84
N LEU A 325 -2.94 -3.38 -5.54
CA LEU A 325 -3.54 -4.58 -4.93
C LEU A 325 -5.05 -4.47 -4.73
N CYS A 326 -5.66 -3.32 -5.06
CA CYS A 326 -7.11 -3.16 -4.96
C CYS A 326 -7.80 -3.71 -6.21
N ALA A 327 -8.76 -4.60 -6.02
CA ALA A 327 -9.47 -5.31 -7.08
C ALA A 327 -10.98 -5.24 -6.92
N PRO A 328 -11.76 -5.24 -8.02
CA PRO A 328 -13.23 -5.23 -7.95
C PRO A 328 -13.82 -6.42 -7.18
N ASN A 329 -13.16 -7.58 -7.21
CA ASN A 329 -13.59 -8.78 -6.51
C ASN A 329 -13.07 -8.90 -5.06
N TYR A 330 -12.28 -7.91 -4.59
CA TYR A 330 -11.68 -7.93 -3.25
C TYR A 330 -11.99 -6.66 -2.47
N CYS A 331 -11.41 -5.51 -2.85
CA CYS A 331 -11.68 -4.24 -2.21
C CYS A 331 -11.81 -3.13 -3.26
N MET A 332 -12.86 -2.34 -3.19
CA MET A 332 -13.06 -1.19 -4.08
C MET A 332 -12.53 0.10 -3.45
N ARG A 333 -11.36 0.06 -2.83
CA ARG A 333 -10.78 1.21 -2.11
C ARG A 333 -9.92 2.12 -2.98
N TYR A 334 -10.01 1.97 -4.29
CA TYR A 334 -9.45 2.86 -5.30
C TYR A 334 -10.44 3.98 -5.69
N ARG A 335 -10.97 4.69 -4.70
CA ARG A 335 -11.94 5.80 -4.83
C ARG A 335 -11.55 6.97 -3.94
N PRO A 336 -11.86 8.23 -4.30
CA PRO A 336 -11.51 9.39 -3.49
C PRO A 336 -11.94 9.31 -2.04
N ALA A 337 -13.19 8.86 -1.78
CA ALA A 337 -13.71 8.73 -0.41
C ALA A 337 -13.11 7.57 0.37
N ALA A 338 -12.48 6.60 -0.31
CA ALA A 338 -11.93 5.42 0.35
C ALA A 338 -10.83 5.79 1.34
N ARG A 339 -10.88 5.16 2.51
CA ARG A 339 -9.93 5.32 3.62
C ARG A 339 -9.66 3.99 4.28
N GLN A 340 -8.50 3.85 4.85
CA GLN A 340 -8.12 2.66 5.62
C GLN A 340 -7.21 3.07 6.77
N ALA A 341 -7.31 2.31 7.88
CA ALA A 341 -6.38 2.40 8.99
C ALA A 341 -5.07 1.68 8.65
N ALA A 342 -3.95 2.27 9.02
CA ALA A 342 -2.64 1.64 8.89
C ALA A 342 -1.79 1.86 10.16
N ASP A 343 -1.04 0.82 10.54
CA ASP A 343 -0.09 0.87 11.65
C ASP A 343 1.05 1.83 11.33
N THR A 344 1.31 2.77 12.21
CA THR A 344 2.32 3.83 12.04
C THR A 344 3.75 3.32 12.06
N GLY A 345 3.99 2.20 12.73
CA GLY A 345 5.30 1.58 12.92
C GLY A 345 5.66 0.53 11.86
N LEU A 346 4.81 0.32 10.84
CA LEU A 346 5.01 -0.75 9.88
C LEU A 346 4.92 -0.26 8.44
N GLY A 347 6.00 -0.39 7.70
CA GLY A 347 5.99 -0.23 6.24
C GLY A 347 5.41 -1.48 5.55
N THR A 348 4.84 -1.30 4.36
CA THR A 348 4.35 -2.41 3.53
C THR A 348 4.69 -2.18 2.06
N SER A 349 4.61 -3.25 1.25
CA SER A 349 4.95 -3.24 -0.18
C SER A 349 4.04 -2.38 -1.06
N HIS A 350 3.01 -1.74 -0.49
CA HIS A 350 2.01 -0.98 -1.26
C HIS A 350 1.60 0.33 -0.59
N ILE A 351 2.41 0.83 0.38
CA ILE A 351 2.19 2.13 1.03
C ILE A 351 3.40 3.01 0.79
N GLY A 352 3.15 4.17 0.20
CA GLY A 352 4.07 5.28 0.00
C GLY A 352 3.47 6.58 0.54
N PHE A 353 3.83 7.72 -0.05
CA PHE A 353 3.31 9.02 0.36
C PHE A 353 3.63 10.12 -0.67
N ARG A 354 2.97 11.24 -0.54
CA ARG A 354 3.32 12.54 -1.17
C ARG A 354 3.33 13.64 -0.13
N THR A 355 3.79 14.83 -0.49
CA THR A 355 3.86 15.96 0.43
C THR A 355 3.02 17.15 -0.02
N VAL A 356 2.66 17.98 0.96
CA VAL A 356 1.97 19.25 0.78
C VAL A 356 2.74 20.38 1.46
N LYS A 357 2.39 21.62 1.10
CA LYS A 357 2.94 22.82 1.75
C LYS A 357 1.84 23.85 1.89
N ALA A 358 1.67 24.41 3.08
CA ALA A 358 0.81 25.55 3.32
C ALA A 358 1.27 26.77 2.52
N ILE A 359 0.31 27.67 2.18
CA ILE A 359 0.57 28.96 1.51
C ILE A 359 0.74 30.06 2.53
#